data_e069107f303f9dbb9555f15767517f70
#
_entry.id   e069107f303f9dbb9555f15767517f70
#
_cell.length_a   1.000
_cell.length_b   1.000
_cell.length_c   1.000
_cell.angle_alpha   90.00
_cell.angle_beta   90.00
_cell.angle_gamma   90.00
#
_symmetry.space_group_name_H-M   'P 1'
#
loop_
_entity.id
_entity.type
_entity.pdbx_description
1 polymer ?
#
loop_
_entity_poly.entity_id
_entity_poly.type
_entity_poly.pdbx_seq_one_letter_code
_entity_poly.pdbx_strand_id
1 'polypeptide(L)'
;SLAGGKYITFVDSDDWLEPDALRQSVDVFEEDAETDCVLFDVVIRHDGTTDEKPYPMRPFKEMSGKDAFIASLTWDIHGWYMVRAEIHKAFPYDETCRAYSDDNTTRIHYLNSRKVRCCKGKYYYFQNPLSTTHAVSVRRFDHIRANESMRRQLLRLNVGKDILNLYEKTRWLVLVDTYMFYFTNRARLTAEERSYGLAEMHRIWRDIDTKALPLSLKYKFGYMPFKYSWCLFRMQEEIYFMLKSALT
;
A
#
# COMPACT_ATOMS: atom_id res chain seq x y z
N SER A 1 -2.55 -16.40 -16.90
CA SER A 1 -1.75 -15.25 -17.37
C SER A 1 -1.34 -15.43 -18.82
N LEU A 2 -1.62 -14.42 -19.68
CA LEU A 2 -1.26 -14.44 -21.10
C LEU A 2 0.14 -13.85 -21.36
N ALA A 3 0.77 -13.22 -20.35
CA ALA A 3 2.06 -12.58 -20.48
C ALA A 3 3.18 -13.61 -20.66
N GLY A 4 3.89 -13.54 -21.80
CA GLY A 4 5.00 -14.44 -22.17
C GLY A 4 6.39 -13.79 -22.14
N GLY A 5 6.49 -12.51 -21.81
CA GLY A 5 7.74 -11.77 -21.78
C GLY A 5 8.68 -12.15 -20.64
N LYS A 6 9.96 -11.78 -20.75
CA LYS A 6 10.99 -11.94 -19.71
C LYS A 6 10.71 -11.03 -18.49
N TYR A 7 10.10 -9.89 -18.74
CA TYR A 7 9.72 -8.88 -17.76
C TYR A 7 8.23 -8.56 -17.86
N ILE A 8 7.63 -8.13 -16.77
CA ILE A 8 6.21 -7.75 -16.68
C ILE A 8 6.12 -6.38 -16.04
N THR A 9 5.26 -5.53 -16.56
CA THR A 9 4.84 -4.27 -15.95
C THR A 9 3.32 -4.13 -16.05
N PHE A 10 2.76 -3.29 -15.20
CA PHE A 10 1.34 -2.96 -15.16
C PHE A 10 1.20 -1.47 -15.46
N VAL A 11 0.24 -1.13 -16.30
CA VAL A 11 -0.11 0.25 -16.64
C VAL A 11 -1.61 0.38 -16.48
N ASP A 12 -2.06 1.32 -15.67
CA ASP A 12 -3.48 1.58 -15.49
C ASP A 12 -4.09 2.17 -16.77
N SER A 13 -5.39 2.00 -16.96
CA SER A 13 -6.06 2.34 -18.22
C SER A 13 -6.08 3.83 -18.53
N ASP A 14 -5.87 4.69 -17.53
CA ASP A 14 -5.81 6.14 -17.62
C ASP A 14 -4.38 6.70 -17.56
N ASP A 15 -3.37 5.83 -17.38
CA ASP A 15 -1.95 6.16 -17.32
C ASP A 15 -1.23 5.84 -18.64
N TRP A 16 0.01 6.34 -18.81
CA TRP A 16 0.85 6.01 -19.96
C TRP A 16 2.34 6.05 -19.65
N LEU A 17 3.12 5.44 -20.52
CA LEU A 17 4.57 5.44 -20.45
C LEU A 17 5.18 6.39 -21.50
N GLU A 18 6.31 6.99 -21.17
CA GLU A 18 7.16 7.63 -22.16
C GLU A 18 7.60 6.60 -23.24
N PRO A 19 7.76 6.97 -24.52
CA PRO A 19 8.07 6.02 -25.59
C PRO A 19 9.28 5.10 -25.32
N ASP A 20 10.28 5.60 -24.62
CA ASP A 20 11.52 4.88 -24.28
C ASP A 20 11.52 4.22 -22.89
N ALA A 21 10.49 4.39 -22.10
CA ALA A 21 10.48 3.96 -20.70
C ALA A 21 10.73 2.46 -20.52
N LEU A 22 10.12 1.63 -21.37
CA LEU A 22 10.31 0.18 -21.32
C LEU A 22 11.75 -0.20 -21.67
N ARG A 23 12.34 0.42 -22.71
CA ARG A 23 13.72 0.17 -23.09
C ARG A 23 14.67 0.56 -21.97
N GLN A 24 14.53 1.75 -21.42
CA GLN A 24 15.36 2.23 -20.30
C GLN A 24 15.24 1.33 -19.07
N SER A 25 14.05 0.76 -18.80
CA SER A 25 13.89 -0.21 -17.71
C SER A 25 14.61 -1.52 -18.00
N VAL A 26 14.54 -2.03 -19.25
CA VAL A 26 15.24 -3.25 -19.66
C VAL A 26 16.76 -3.05 -19.59
N ASP A 27 17.27 -1.91 -20.02
CA ASP A 27 18.71 -1.60 -19.94
C ASP A 27 19.24 -1.72 -18.50
N VAL A 28 18.46 -1.28 -17.50
CA VAL A 28 18.82 -1.44 -16.07
C VAL A 28 18.87 -2.90 -15.63
N PHE A 29 18.00 -3.77 -16.15
CA PHE A 29 18.06 -5.21 -15.89
C PHE A 29 19.27 -5.87 -16.56
N GLU A 30 19.64 -5.42 -17.76
CA GLU A 30 20.78 -6.00 -18.49
C GLU A 30 22.15 -5.53 -17.95
N GLU A 31 22.20 -4.35 -17.30
CA GLU A 31 23.40 -3.87 -16.60
C GLU A 31 23.80 -4.75 -15.40
N ASP A 32 22.82 -5.34 -14.71
CA ASP A 32 23.05 -6.12 -13.50
C ASP A 32 22.05 -7.28 -13.38
N ALA A 33 22.57 -8.50 -13.54
CA ALA A 33 21.79 -9.73 -13.49
C ALA A 33 21.08 -10.00 -12.15
N GLU A 34 21.49 -9.33 -11.06
CA GLU A 34 20.83 -9.40 -9.76
C GLU A 34 19.62 -8.46 -9.65
N THR A 35 19.45 -7.53 -10.59
CA THR A 35 18.28 -6.67 -10.64
C THR A 35 17.04 -7.49 -10.97
N ASP A 36 16.07 -7.49 -10.07
CA ASP A 36 14.82 -8.24 -10.20
C ASP A 36 13.60 -7.34 -10.36
N CYS A 37 13.72 -6.07 -9.94
CA CYS A 37 12.67 -5.08 -10.04
C CYS A 37 13.25 -3.69 -10.37
N VAL A 38 12.60 -2.96 -11.28
CA VAL A 38 13.02 -1.62 -11.70
C VAL A 38 11.82 -0.67 -11.64
N LEU A 39 11.93 0.37 -10.82
CA LEU A 39 10.93 1.42 -10.69
C LEU A 39 11.10 2.46 -11.81
N PHE A 40 9.98 2.95 -12.32
CA PHE A 40 9.94 4.07 -13.27
C PHE A 40 10.15 5.41 -12.55
N ASP A 41 10.53 6.45 -13.30
CA ASP A 41 10.46 7.84 -12.86
C ASP A 41 9.00 8.31 -13.02
N VAL A 42 8.28 8.51 -11.91
CA VAL A 42 6.85 8.79 -11.94
C VAL A 42 6.57 10.28 -11.92
N VAL A 43 5.75 10.71 -12.88
CA VAL A 43 5.33 12.10 -13.06
C VAL A 43 3.81 12.20 -12.93
N ILE A 44 3.35 13.04 -12.01
CA ILE A 44 1.93 13.32 -11.82
C ILE A 44 1.45 14.30 -12.90
N ARG A 45 0.34 13.94 -13.55
CA ARG A 45 -0.35 14.77 -14.56
C ARG A 45 -1.77 15.06 -14.10
N HIS A 46 -2.22 16.26 -14.37
CA HIS A 46 -3.60 16.70 -14.12
C HIS A 46 -4.28 17.08 -15.44
N ASP A 47 -5.59 16.95 -15.48
CA ASP A 47 -6.37 17.35 -16.63
C ASP A 47 -6.22 18.86 -16.93
N GLY A 48 -6.13 19.20 -18.23
CA GLY A 48 -6.04 20.58 -18.70
C GLY A 48 -4.72 21.30 -18.40
N THR A 49 -3.69 20.60 -17.86
CA THR A 49 -2.37 21.20 -17.59
C THR A 49 -1.25 20.47 -18.31
N THR A 50 -0.19 21.22 -18.65
CA THR A 50 1.09 20.68 -19.15
C THR A 50 2.10 20.49 -18.00
N ASP A 51 1.74 20.88 -16.78
CA ASP A 51 2.64 20.84 -15.64
C ASP A 51 2.96 19.40 -15.26
N GLU A 52 4.24 19.09 -15.18
CA GLU A 52 4.78 17.83 -14.71
C GLU A 52 5.25 17.99 -13.27
N LYS A 53 4.65 17.25 -12.35
CA LYS A 53 5.10 17.19 -10.96
C LYS A 53 5.71 15.82 -10.68
N PRO A 54 6.98 15.75 -10.25
CA PRO A 54 7.55 14.48 -9.84
C PRO A 54 6.72 13.87 -8.69
N TYR A 55 6.50 12.57 -8.73
CA TYR A 55 5.89 11.86 -7.61
C TYR A 55 6.85 11.93 -6.40
N PRO A 56 6.37 12.31 -5.21
CA PRO A 56 7.24 12.41 -4.04
C PRO A 56 7.73 11.02 -3.62
N MET A 57 8.97 10.72 -3.95
CA MET A 57 9.64 9.47 -3.60
C MET A 57 11.03 9.77 -3.07
N ARG A 58 11.46 9.01 -2.05
CA ARG A 58 12.85 9.07 -1.60
C ARG A 58 13.78 8.60 -2.71
N PRO A 59 14.75 9.41 -3.16
CA PRO A 59 15.69 9.02 -4.21
C PRO A 59 16.58 7.87 -3.72
N PHE A 60 16.79 6.88 -4.58
CA PHE A 60 17.75 5.80 -4.35
C PHE A 60 18.28 5.28 -5.68
N LYS A 61 19.48 4.71 -5.67
CA LYS A 61 20.07 4.05 -6.83
C LYS A 61 19.69 2.58 -6.87
N GLU A 62 19.88 1.91 -5.75
CA GLU A 62 19.55 0.50 -5.54
C GLU A 62 19.28 0.22 -4.06
N MET A 63 18.51 -0.83 -3.79
CA MET A 63 18.27 -1.36 -2.46
C MET A 63 17.97 -2.85 -2.51
N SER A 64 18.12 -3.54 -1.37
CA SER A 64 17.68 -4.93 -1.26
C SER A 64 16.15 -5.04 -1.35
N GLY A 65 15.63 -6.20 -1.76
CA GLY A 65 14.18 -6.43 -1.78
C GLY A 65 13.53 -6.25 -0.41
N LYS A 66 14.22 -6.64 0.67
CA LYS A 66 13.75 -6.41 2.05
C LYS A 66 13.62 -4.92 2.36
N ASP A 67 14.61 -4.10 1.98
CA ASP A 67 14.57 -2.66 2.22
C ASP A 67 13.50 -1.98 1.37
N ALA A 68 13.32 -2.43 0.12
CA ALA A 68 12.25 -1.96 -0.76
C ALA A 68 10.87 -2.31 -0.19
N PHE A 69 10.68 -3.52 0.32
CA PHE A 69 9.47 -3.89 1.04
C PHE A 69 9.20 -2.96 2.22
N ILE A 70 10.19 -2.71 3.06
CA ILE A 70 10.07 -1.83 4.23
C ILE A 70 9.70 -0.40 3.79
N ALA A 71 10.39 0.15 2.80
CA ALA A 71 10.12 1.48 2.27
C ALA A 71 8.71 1.59 1.64
N SER A 72 8.20 0.54 1.02
CA SER A 72 6.85 0.52 0.45
C SER A 72 5.73 0.52 1.49
N LEU A 73 6.00 0.15 2.75
CA LEU A 73 4.99 0.17 3.82
C LEU A 73 4.53 1.59 4.19
N THR A 74 5.39 2.58 3.98
CA THR A 74 5.12 4.02 4.20
C THR A 74 4.98 4.80 2.90
N TRP A 75 5.09 4.12 1.75
CA TRP A 75 5.15 4.73 0.44
C TRP A 75 6.32 5.71 0.25
N ASP A 76 7.43 5.47 0.96
CA ASP A 76 8.71 6.14 0.69
C ASP A 76 9.22 5.84 -0.73
N ILE A 77 8.77 4.69 -1.29
CA ILE A 77 8.90 4.33 -2.71
C ILE A 77 7.53 3.90 -3.25
N HIS A 78 7.28 4.20 -4.51
CA HIS A 78 6.00 3.90 -5.17
C HIS A 78 5.92 2.48 -5.74
N GLY A 79 4.77 2.12 -6.34
CA GLY A 79 4.44 0.82 -6.91
C GLY A 79 4.36 0.76 -8.44
N TRP A 80 4.95 1.70 -9.17
CA TRP A 80 5.03 1.66 -10.64
C TRP A 80 6.39 1.13 -11.07
N TYR A 81 6.43 -0.11 -11.50
CA TYR A 81 7.66 -0.86 -11.71
C TYR A 81 7.53 -1.90 -12.82
N MET A 82 8.67 -2.37 -13.28
CA MET A 82 8.81 -3.59 -14.07
C MET A 82 9.51 -4.65 -13.22
N VAL A 83 9.09 -5.90 -13.32
CA VAL A 83 9.61 -7.03 -12.53
C VAL A 83 9.94 -8.21 -13.42
N ARG A 84 10.91 -9.07 -13.03
CA ARG A 84 11.15 -10.34 -13.70
C ARG A 84 9.89 -11.20 -13.69
N ALA A 85 9.55 -11.75 -14.85
CA ALA A 85 8.34 -12.56 -15.02
C ALA A 85 8.29 -13.78 -14.09
N GLU A 86 9.43 -14.33 -13.71
CA GLU A 86 9.53 -15.46 -12.77
C GLU A 86 9.01 -15.09 -11.38
N ILE A 87 9.29 -13.86 -10.89
CA ILE A 87 8.78 -13.38 -9.60
C ILE A 87 7.26 -13.22 -9.68
N HIS A 88 6.74 -12.58 -10.74
CA HIS A 88 5.30 -12.45 -10.90
C HIS A 88 4.58 -13.80 -11.07
N LYS A 89 5.20 -14.78 -11.74
CA LYS A 89 4.64 -16.13 -11.87
C LYS A 89 4.61 -16.89 -10.54
N ALA A 90 5.63 -16.69 -9.70
CA ALA A 90 5.67 -17.27 -8.35
C ALA A 90 4.70 -16.57 -7.39
N PHE A 91 4.50 -15.27 -7.55
CA PHE A 91 3.66 -14.42 -6.72
C PHE A 91 2.70 -13.60 -7.61
N PRO A 92 1.63 -14.25 -8.11
CA PRO A 92 0.67 -13.59 -9.00
C PRO A 92 -0.11 -12.51 -8.25
N TYR A 93 -0.91 -11.75 -9.00
CA TYR A 93 -1.73 -10.67 -8.48
C TYR A 93 -2.61 -11.13 -7.32
N ASP A 94 -2.64 -10.36 -6.23
CA ASP A 94 -3.52 -10.64 -5.09
C ASP A 94 -4.96 -10.19 -5.42
N GLU A 95 -5.83 -11.14 -5.70
CA GLU A 95 -7.23 -10.91 -6.05
C GLU A 95 -8.18 -10.98 -4.83
N THR A 96 -7.65 -10.91 -3.61
CA THR A 96 -8.45 -11.05 -2.38
C THR A 96 -9.49 -9.95 -2.23
N CYS A 97 -9.18 -8.72 -2.67
CA CYS A 97 -10.04 -7.55 -2.61
C CYS A 97 -10.06 -6.84 -3.96
N ARG A 98 -11.13 -6.10 -4.22
CA ARG A 98 -11.23 -5.26 -5.43
C ARG A 98 -10.40 -3.98 -5.34
N ALA A 99 -10.07 -3.54 -4.13
CA ALA A 99 -9.25 -2.37 -3.87
C ALA A 99 -8.14 -2.73 -2.88
N TYR A 100 -6.98 -2.09 -3.01
CA TYR A 100 -5.80 -2.20 -2.13
C TYR A 100 -5.05 -3.54 -2.14
N SER A 101 -5.47 -4.56 -2.91
CA SER A 101 -4.73 -5.82 -3.00
C SER A 101 -3.59 -5.78 -4.03
N ASP A 102 -3.60 -4.84 -4.95
CA ASP A 102 -2.49 -4.46 -5.81
C ASP A 102 -1.24 -4.03 -5.02
N ASP A 103 -1.43 -3.27 -3.93
CA ASP A 103 -0.37 -2.92 -2.97
C ASP A 103 0.35 -4.16 -2.44
N ASN A 104 -0.39 -5.24 -2.16
CA ASN A 104 0.18 -6.49 -1.68
C ASN A 104 1.09 -7.13 -2.74
N THR A 105 0.63 -7.16 -3.99
CA THR A 105 1.41 -7.70 -5.11
C THR A 105 2.75 -6.96 -5.24
N THR A 106 2.71 -5.62 -5.24
CA THR A 106 3.90 -4.77 -5.27
C THR A 106 4.87 -5.12 -4.14
N ARG A 107 4.38 -5.16 -2.90
CA ARG A 107 5.17 -5.44 -1.70
C ARG A 107 5.79 -6.83 -1.71
N ILE A 108 5.05 -7.84 -2.17
CA ILE A 108 5.56 -9.22 -2.28
C ILE A 108 6.60 -9.32 -3.39
N HIS A 109 6.43 -8.64 -4.52
CA HIS A 109 7.44 -8.59 -5.56
C HIS A 109 8.73 -7.95 -5.06
N TYR A 110 8.64 -6.82 -4.35
CA TYR A 110 9.84 -6.22 -3.73
C TYR A 110 10.51 -7.18 -2.76
N LEU A 111 9.76 -7.75 -1.82
CA LEU A 111 10.31 -8.65 -0.81
C LEU A 111 11.07 -9.85 -1.40
N ASN A 112 10.62 -10.34 -2.55
CA ASN A 112 11.21 -11.49 -3.24
C ASN A 112 12.21 -11.11 -4.34
N SER A 113 12.54 -9.82 -4.47
CA SER A 113 13.60 -9.33 -5.33
C SER A 113 14.94 -9.37 -4.61
N ARG A 114 16.01 -9.77 -5.29
CA ARG A 114 17.38 -9.66 -4.78
C ARG A 114 17.79 -8.19 -4.70
N LYS A 115 17.52 -7.45 -5.81
CA LYS A 115 17.86 -6.05 -5.95
C LYS A 115 16.73 -5.29 -6.65
N VAL A 116 16.40 -4.13 -6.11
CA VAL A 116 15.44 -3.16 -6.65
C VAL A 116 16.21 -1.90 -7.06
N ARG A 117 16.01 -1.43 -8.29
CA ARG A 117 16.68 -0.25 -8.87
C ARG A 117 15.65 0.70 -9.47
N CYS A 118 16.10 1.88 -9.90
CA CYS A 118 15.29 2.86 -10.64
C CYS A 118 15.83 3.02 -12.06
N CYS A 119 14.96 3.26 -13.02
CA CYS A 119 15.32 3.79 -14.34
C CYS A 119 14.95 5.28 -14.45
N LYS A 120 15.29 5.91 -15.57
CA LYS A 120 14.90 7.29 -15.90
C LYS A 120 13.66 7.34 -16.79
N GLY A 121 13.17 6.21 -17.25
CA GLY A 121 11.97 6.11 -18.09
C GLY A 121 10.74 6.57 -17.31
N LYS A 122 10.00 7.52 -17.89
CA LYS A 122 8.87 8.14 -17.21
C LYS A 122 7.61 7.28 -17.30
N TYR A 123 6.92 7.19 -16.16
CA TYR A 123 5.55 6.74 -16.03
C TYR A 123 4.67 7.94 -15.70
N TYR A 124 3.67 8.24 -16.51
CA TYR A 124 2.77 9.35 -16.31
C TYR A 124 1.51 8.87 -15.57
N TYR A 125 1.42 9.26 -14.31
CA TYR A 125 0.29 8.99 -13.44
C TYR A 125 -0.76 10.09 -13.57
N PHE A 126 -1.91 9.77 -14.14
CA PHE A 126 -2.97 10.72 -14.38
C PHE A 126 -3.91 10.85 -13.17
N GLN A 127 -3.97 12.03 -12.58
CA GLN A 127 -4.88 12.35 -11.49
C GLN A 127 -6.30 12.57 -12.02
N ASN A 128 -7.07 11.50 -12.12
CA ASN A 128 -8.45 11.54 -12.56
C ASN A 128 -9.36 11.99 -11.39
N PRO A 129 -10.07 13.14 -11.50
CA PRO A 129 -11.01 13.58 -10.46
C PRO A 129 -12.15 12.60 -10.20
N LEU A 130 -12.46 11.73 -11.18
CA LEU A 130 -13.50 10.69 -11.09
C LEU A 130 -12.96 9.35 -10.59
N SER A 131 -11.69 9.29 -10.17
CA SER A 131 -11.09 8.06 -9.66
C SER A 131 -11.87 7.46 -8.50
N THR A 132 -12.03 6.16 -8.51
CA THR A 132 -12.72 5.39 -7.45
C THR A 132 -12.05 5.55 -6.08
N THR A 133 -10.78 5.93 -6.03
CA THR A 133 -10.04 6.19 -4.78
C THR A 133 -10.54 7.42 -4.03
N HIS A 134 -11.15 8.38 -4.73
CA HIS A 134 -11.75 9.58 -4.12
C HIS A 134 -13.19 9.39 -3.68
N ALA A 135 -13.85 8.33 -4.13
CA ALA A 135 -15.23 8.06 -3.79
C ALA A 135 -15.40 7.59 -2.34
N VAL A 136 -16.37 8.17 -1.61
CA VAL A 136 -16.79 7.61 -0.32
C VAL A 136 -17.58 6.34 -0.61
N SER A 137 -16.99 5.20 -0.27
CA SER A 137 -17.52 3.88 -0.59
C SER A 137 -17.17 2.85 0.48
N VAL A 138 -18.00 1.85 0.63
CA VAL A 138 -17.76 0.64 1.45
C VAL A 138 -16.44 -0.07 1.09
N ARG A 139 -15.95 0.10 -0.16
CA ARG A 139 -14.67 -0.43 -0.62
C ARG A 139 -13.47 0.06 0.19
N ARG A 140 -13.59 1.18 0.90
CA ARG A 140 -12.53 1.66 1.80
C ARG A 140 -12.21 0.66 2.90
N PHE A 141 -13.17 -0.16 3.32
CA PHE A 141 -12.96 -1.23 4.29
C PHE A 141 -12.20 -2.44 3.72
N ASP A 142 -12.04 -2.54 2.39
CA ASP A 142 -11.16 -3.55 1.79
C ASP A 142 -9.70 -3.36 2.18
N HIS A 143 -9.27 -2.14 2.56
CA HIS A 143 -7.90 -1.88 2.98
C HIS A 143 -7.48 -2.76 4.17
N ILE A 144 -8.33 -2.93 5.19
CA ILE A 144 -8.02 -3.81 6.32
C ILE A 144 -8.03 -5.29 5.93
N ARG A 145 -8.87 -5.70 4.97
CA ARG A 145 -8.92 -7.06 4.43
C ARG A 145 -7.69 -7.38 3.57
N ALA A 146 -7.26 -6.43 2.73
CA ALA A 146 -6.02 -6.54 1.96
C ALA A 146 -4.81 -6.70 2.90
N ASN A 147 -4.76 -5.93 3.99
CA ASN A 147 -3.70 -6.06 5.00
C ASN A 147 -3.70 -7.43 5.70
N GLU A 148 -4.87 -8.01 5.94
CA GLU A 148 -4.97 -9.37 6.47
C GLU A 148 -4.45 -10.41 5.45
N SER A 149 -4.78 -10.26 4.17
CA SER A 149 -4.22 -11.09 3.09
C SER A 149 -2.69 -11.02 3.07
N MET A 150 -2.14 -9.81 3.10
CA MET A 150 -0.69 -9.60 3.13
C MET A 150 -0.04 -10.29 4.34
N ARG A 151 -0.61 -10.17 5.54
CA ARG A 151 -0.10 -10.87 6.72
C ARG A 151 -0.05 -12.39 6.51
N ARG A 152 -1.12 -12.97 5.92
CA ARG A 152 -1.12 -14.41 5.58
C ARG A 152 -0.03 -14.78 4.59
N GLN A 153 0.22 -13.92 3.58
CA GLN A 153 1.30 -14.13 2.61
C GLN A 153 2.67 -14.09 3.30
N LEU A 154 2.93 -13.11 4.18
CA LEU A 154 4.18 -13.02 4.94
C LEU A 154 4.41 -14.25 5.83
N LEU A 155 3.37 -14.78 6.46
CA LEU A 155 3.45 -16.01 7.25
C LEU A 155 3.77 -17.24 6.38
N ARG A 156 3.17 -17.35 5.19
CA ARG A 156 3.47 -18.43 4.23
C ARG A 156 4.91 -18.37 3.72
N LEU A 157 5.44 -17.16 3.53
CA LEU A 157 6.83 -16.92 3.13
C LEU A 157 7.82 -17.14 4.26
N ASN A 158 7.33 -17.44 5.47
CA ASN A 158 8.15 -17.66 6.67
C ASN A 158 9.16 -16.52 6.91
N VAL A 159 8.72 -15.26 6.71
CA VAL A 159 9.56 -14.08 6.92
C VAL A 159 9.98 -13.93 8.39
N GLY A 160 11.08 -13.26 8.64
CA GLY A 160 11.58 -13.02 10.00
C GLY A 160 10.59 -12.25 10.88
N LYS A 161 10.70 -12.46 12.19
CA LYS A 161 9.82 -11.83 13.19
C LYS A 161 9.88 -10.30 13.16
N ASP A 162 11.01 -9.72 12.76
CA ASP A 162 11.21 -8.29 12.56
C ASP A 162 10.26 -7.73 11.49
N ILE A 163 10.14 -8.42 10.35
CA ILE A 163 9.20 -8.06 9.26
C ILE A 163 7.75 -8.20 9.74
N LEU A 164 7.41 -9.30 10.42
CA LEU A 164 6.06 -9.51 10.94
C LEU A 164 5.67 -8.42 11.95
N ASN A 165 6.55 -8.07 12.87
CA ASN A 165 6.30 -7.02 13.86
C ASN A 165 6.11 -5.63 13.19
N LEU A 166 6.95 -5.33 12.18
CA LEU A 166 6.82 -4.11 11.41
C LEU A 166 5.47 -4.07 10.67
N TYR A 167 5.04 -5.21 10.14
CA TYR A 167 3.76 -5.29 9.44
C TYR A 167 2.55 -5.21 10.40
N GLU A 168 2.64 -5.71 11.62
CA GLU A 168 1.60 -5.50 12.64
C GLU A 168 1.43 -3.99 12.97
N LYS A 169 2.53 -3.21 12.99
CA LYS A 169 2.45 -1.75 13.07
C LYS A 169 1.67 -1.16 11.90
N THR A 170 1.95 -1.60 10.67
CA THR A 170 1.23 -1.14 9.47
C THR A 170 -0.26 -1.47 9.57
N ARG A 171 -0.61 -2.69 9.96
CA ARG A 171 -2.01 -3.11 10.16
C ARG A 171 -2.72 -2.25 11.19
N TRP A 172 -2.05 -1.90 12.27
CA TRP A 172 -2.61 -1.02 13.31
C TRP A 172 -2.87 0.39 12.78
N LEU A 173 -1.91 0.98 12.05
CA LEU A 173 -2.08 2.31 11.45
C LEU A 173 -3.21 2.33 10.41
N VAL A 174 -3.31 1.29 9.59
CA VAL A 174 -4.41 1.15 8.62
C VAL A 174 -5.76 0.98 9.31
N LEU A 175 -5.83 0.28 10.45
CA LEU A 175 -7.07 0.19 11.24
C LEU A 175 -7.51 1.57 11.75
N VAL A 176 -6.58 2.36 12.31
CA VAL A 176 -6.85 3.73 12.79
C VAL A 176 -7.28 4.64 11.64
N ASP A 177 -6.59 4.58 10.50
CA ASP A 177 -6.95 5.34 9.30
C ASP A 177 -8.34 4.95 8.75
N THR A 178 -8.65 3.66 8.73
CA THR A 178 -9.97 3.17 8.31
C THR A 178 -11.07 3.63 9.28
N TYR A 179 -10.75 3.69 10.59
CA TYR A 179 -11.70 4.24 11.57
C TYR A 179 -11.89 5.75 11.38
N MET A 180 -10.84 6.50 11.05
CA MET A 180 -10.94 7.92 10.69
C MET A 180 -11.85 8.13 9.48
N PHE A 181 -11.68 7.32 8.43
CA PHE A 181 -12.58 7.35 7.27
C PHE A 181 -14.03 7.10 7.68
N TYR A 182 -14.30 6.07 8.49
CA TYR A 182 -15.63 5.77 9.02
C TYR A 182 -16.19 6.98 9.80
N PHE A 183 -15.43 7.52 10.74
CA PHE A 183 -15.84 8.66 11.57
C PHE A 183 -16.22 9.86 10.71
N THR A 184 -15.40 10.23 9.74
CA THR A 184 -15.59 11.39 8.88
C THR A 184 -16.76 11.23 7.92
N ASN A 185 -16.98 10.00 7.43
CA ASN A 185 -17.93 9.75 6.33
C ASN A 185 -19.19 8.97 6.76
N ARG A 186 -19.38 8.66 8.02
CA ARG A 186 -20.48 7.81 8.50
C ARG A 186 -21.88 8.33 8.14
N ALA A 187 -22.05 9.64 7.98
CA ALA A 187 -23.33 10.24 7.55
C ALA A 187 -23.63 9.99 6.05
N ARG A 188 -22.62 9.66 5.25
CA ARG A 188 -22.70 9.38 3.82
C ARG A 188 -22.82 7.89 3.50
N LEU A 189 -22.57 7.03 4.48
CA LEU A 189 -22.69 5.58 4.39
C LEU A 189 -24.10 5.12 4.80
N THR A 190 -24.61 4.07 4.16
CA THR A 190 -25.87 3.43 4.57
C THR A 190 -25.72 2.76 5.94
N ALA A 191 -26.85 2.36 6.55
CA ALA A 191 -26.83 1.64 7.83
C ALA A 191 -26.10 0.30 7.72
N GLU A 192 -26.29 -0.41 6.62
CA GLU A 192 -25.67 -1.69 6.31
C GLU A 192 -24.15 -1.53 6.14
N GLU A 193 -23.70 -0.52 5.38
CA GLU A 193 -22.27 -0.23 5.17
C GLU A 193 -21.57 0.16 6.47
N ARG A 194 -22.23 0.94 7.33
CA ARG A 194 -21.70 1.28 8.66
C ARG A 194 -21.56 0.04 9.54
N SER A 195 -22.58 -0.81 9.57
CA SER A 195 -22.57 -2.06 10.34
C SER A 195 -21.48 -2.99 9.86
N TYR A 196 -21.36 -3.18 8.54
CA TYR A 196 -20.31 -3.97 7.91
C TYR A 196 -18.91 -3.44 8.28
N GLY A 197 -18.66 -2.15 8.08
CA GLY A 197 -17.36 -1.55 8.37
C GLY A 197 -16.95 -1.68 9.84
N LEU A 198 -17.89 -1.45 10.78
CA LEU A 198 -17.63 -1.62 12.20
C LEU A 198 -17.34 -3.09 12.57
N ALA A 199 -18.05 -4.04 11.98
CA ALA A 199 -17.84 -5.47 12.21
C ALA A 199 -16.45 -5.91 11.71
N GLU A 200 -16.05 -5.51 10.49
CA GLU A 200 -14.75 -5.83 9.93
C GLU A 200 -13.60 -5.17 10.75
N MET A 201 -13.73 -3.91 11.10
CA MET A 201 -12.75 -3.24 11.95
C MET A 201 -12.61 -3.90 13.32
N HIS A 202 -13.74 -4.34 13.95
CA HIS A 202 -13.72 -5.06 15.22
C HIS A 202 -13.02 -6.42 15.08
N ARG A 203 -13.30 -7.14 13.99
CA ARG A 203 -12.67 -8.43 13.70
C ARG A 203 -11.15 -8.28 13.59
N ILE A 204 -10.67 -7.32 12.79
CA ILE A 204 -9.24 -7.06 12.60
C ILE A 204 -8.58 -6.51 13.87
N TRP A 205 -9.25 -5.62 14.60
CA TRP A 205 -8.79 -5.14 15.89
C TRP A 205 -8.47 -6.29 16.86
N ARG A 206 -9.28 -7.33 16.88
CA ARG A 206 -9.06 -8.52 17.70
C ARG A 206 -7.84 -9.33 17.26
N ASP A 207 -7.56 -9.37 15.96
CA ASP A 207 -6.51 -10.20 15.36
C ASP A 207 -5.10 -9.56 15.43
N ILE A 208 -4.99 -8.22 15.45
CA ILE A 208 -3.70 -7.53 15.49
C ILE A 208 -2.94 -7.86 16.79
N ASP A 209 -1.66 -8.26 16.68
CA ASP A 209 -0.78 -8.42 17.84
C ASP A 209 -0.24 -7.07 18.31
N THR A 210 -0.91 -6.48 19.28
CA THR A 210 -0.51 -5.18 19.85
C THR A 210 0.76 -5.26 20.71
N LYS A 211 1.26 -6.45 21.07
CA LYS A 211 2.55 -6.60 21.76
C LYS A 211 3.71 -6.23 20.84
N ALA A 212 3.54 -6.47 19.53
CA ALA A 212 4.52 -6.13 18.50
C ALA A 212 4.63 -4.63 18.22
N LEU A 213 3.69 -3.81 18.68
CA LEU A 213 3.68 -2.37 18.39
C LEU A 213 4.81 -1.63 19.14
N PRO A 214 5.44 -0.62 18.50
CA PRO A 214 6.48 0.18 19.13
C PRO A 214 5.91 1.01 20.29
N LEU A 215 6.73 1.30 21.29
CA LEU A 215 6.36 2.10 22.45
C LEU A 215 5.81 3.48 22.06
N SER A 216 6.33 4.09 21.02
CA SER A 216 5.87 5.37 20.49
C SER A 216 4.40 5.40 20.11
N LEU A 217 3.81 4.26 19.70
CA LEU A 217 2.38 4.15 19.43
C LEU A 217 1.59 3.76 20.68
N LYS A 218 2.18 2.93 21.57
CA LYS A 218 1.50 2.45 22.79
C LYS A 218 1.06 3.57 23.73
N TYR A 219 1.75 4.70 23.69
CA TYR A 219 1.46 5.88 24.54
C TYR A 219 0.97 7.10 23.75
N LYS A 220 0.73 6.96 22.43
CA LYS A 220 0.28 8.07 21.61
C LYS A 220 -1.25 8.12 21.56
N PHE A 221 -1.85 9.18 22.09
CA PHE A 221 -3.29 9.39 22.04
C PHE A 221 -3.81 9.28 20.58
N GLY A 222 -4.93 8.62 20.39
CA GLY A 222 -5.48 8.27 19.07
C GLY A 222 -4.83 7.02 18.43
N TYR A 223 -3.73 6.51 18.99
CA TYR A 223 -3.02 5.32 18.48
C TYR A 223 -2.81 4.25 19.55
N MET A 224 -3.19 4.53 20.79
CA MET A 224 -3.02 3.58 21.88
C MET A 224 -3.83 2.31 21.65
N PRO A 225 -3.21 1.12 21.79
CA PRO A 225 -3.86 -0.15 21.51
C PRO A 225 -4.72 -0.62 22.68
N PHE A 226 -5.87 0.00 22.90
CA PHE A 226 -6.84 -0.44 23.90
C PHE A 226 -7.46 -1.79 23.52
N LYS A 227 -6.73 -2.88 23.78
CA LYS A 227 -7.16 -4.26 23.49
C LYS A 227 -8.13 -4.85 24.52
N TYR A 228 -8.35 -4.18 25.63
CA TYR A 228 -9.25 -4.67 26.69
C TYR A 228 -10.73 -4.51 26.34
N SER A 229 -11.08 -3.49 25.57
CA SER A 229 -12.45 -3.22 25.19
C SER A 229 -12.51 -2.49 23.83
N TRP A 230 -13.29 -3.06 22.92
CA TRP A 230 -13.62 -2.41 21.64
C TRP A 230 -14.32 -1.07 21.85
N CYS A 231 -15.15 -0.97 22.87
CA CYS A 231 -15.83 0.28 23.19
C CYS A 231 -14.84 1.37 23.62
N LEU A 232 -13.85 1.05 24.45
CA LEU A 232 -12.80 1.99 24.85
C LEU A 232 -11.92 2.42 23.68
N PHE A 233 -11.57 1.49 22.81
CA PHE A 233 -10.85 1.82 21.58
C PHE A 233 -11.65 2.82 20.73
N ARG A 234 -12.91 2.53 20.45
CA ARG A 234 -13.79 3.43 19.70
C ARG A 234 -13.93 4.80 20.35
N MET A 235 -14.13 4.85 21.66
CA MET A 235 -14.24 6.10 22.40
C MET A 235 -12.96 6.96 22.26
N GLN A 236 -11.78 6.33 22.35
CA GLN A 236 -10.50 7.01 22.13
C GLN A 236 -10.45 7.64 20.72
N GLU A 237 -10.76 6.84 19.70
CA GLU A 237 -10.71 7.30 18.31
C GLU A 237 -11.72 8.43 18.05
N GLU A 238 -12.94 8.31 18.55
CA GLU A 238 -13.98 9.35 18.42
C GLU A 238 -13.55 10.67 19.07
N ILE A 239 -13.00 10.62 20.27
CA ILE A 239 -12.48 11.82 20.97
C ILE A 239 -11.29 12.41 20.18
N TYR A 240 -10.34 11.56 19.76
CA TYR A 240 -9.17 12.00 19.02
C TYR A 240 -9.54 12.70 17.71
N PHE A 241 -10.46 12.13 16.92
CA PHE A 241 -10.85 12.73 15.66
C PHE A 241 -11.73 13.97 15.83
N MET A 242 -12.59 14.02 16.86
CA MET A 242 -13.31 15.26 17.21
C MET A 242 -12.35 16.40 17.55
N LEU A 243 -11.34 16.15 18.36
CA LEU A 243 -10.35 17.17 18.71
C LEU A 243 -9.51 17.59 17.50
N LYS A 244 -9.09 16.62 16.67
CA LYS A 244 -8.33 16.90 15.47
C LYS A 244 -9.13 17.75 14.48
N SER A 245 -10.42 17.46 14.25
CA SER A 245 -11.27 18.23 13.35
C SER A 245 -11.64 19.62 13.88
N ALA A 246 -11.54 19.87 15.19
CA ALA A 246 -11.75 21.19 15.76
C ALA A 246 -10.51 22.11 15.68
N LEU A 247 -9.32 21.53 15.40
CA LEU A 247 -8.05 22.23 15.30
C LEU A 247 -7.60 22.50 13.85
N THR A 248 -8.29 21.90 12.87
CA THR A 248 -8.11 22.10 11.43
C THR A 248 -9.24 22.92 10.82
#